data_96535164c4ca9b75eeb5b105a95e1831
#
_entry.id   96535164c4ca9b75eeb5b105a95e1831
#
_cell.length_a   1.000
_cell.length_b   1.000
_cell.length_c   1.000
_cell.angle_alpha   90.00
_cell.angle_beta   90.00
_cell.angle_gamma   90.00
#
_symmetry.space_group_name_H-M   'P 1'
#
loop_
_entity.id
_entity.type
_entity.pdbx_description
1 polymer ?
#
loop_
_entity_poly.entity_id
_entity_poly.type
_entity_poly.pdbx_seq_one_letter_code
_entity_poly.pdbx_strand_id
1 'polypeptide(L)'
;MKLTTEQKRKRRHRRVRGRVQGSAARPRLCVFRSSKGIYAQVIDDDAGVTLASSSTLQLGGASGTKSERSAEVGKLVAQRAREAGIAKVVFDRGGYLYHGRVKALADGAREGGLEF
;
A
#
# COMPACT_ATOMS: atom_id res chain seq x y z
N MET A 1 -18.79 16.30 -19.72
CA MET A 1 -17.34 16.54 -19.58
C MET A 1 -16.63 15.23 -19.18
N LYS A 2 -15.55 14.91 -19.84
CA LYS A 2 -14.81 13.69 -19.52
C LYS A 2 -13.94 13.89 -18.29
N LEU A 3 -13.91 12.89 -17.42
CA LEU A 3 -13.03 12.89 -16.26
C LEU A 3 -11.58 12.65 -16.69
N THR A 4 -10.64 13.32 -16.04
CA THR A 4 -9.22 13.05 -16.20
C THR A 4 -8.87 11.70 -15.56
N THR A 5 -7.69 11.14 -15.90
CA THR A 5 -7.19 9.90 -15.29
C THR A 5 -7.13 10.03 -13.77
N GLU A 6 -6.63 11.16 -13.27
CA GLU A 6 -6.53 11.40 -11.83
C GLU A 6 -7.91 11.50 -11.17
N GLN A 7 -8.87 12.17 -11.81
CA GLN A 7 -10.24 12.25 -11.30
C GLN A 7 -10.90 10.88 -11.25
N LYS A 8 -10.68 10.04 -12.27
CA LYS A 8 -11.20 8.66 -12.30
C LYS A 8 -10.60 7.83 -11.17
N ARG A 9 -9.28 7.97 -10.92
CA ARG A 9 -8.61 7.28 -9.82
C ARG A 9 -9.19 7.68 -8.46
N LYS A 10 -9.36 8.98 -8.22
CA LYS A 10 -9.94 9.47 -6.97
C LYS A 10 -11.35 8.97 -6.76
N ARG A 11 -12.14 8.87 -7.84
CA ARG A 11 -13.50 8.34 -7.78
C ARG A 11 -13.50 6.86 -7.40
N ARG A 12 -12.59 6.06 -7.98
CA ARG A 12 -12.43 4.65 -7.60
C ARG A 12 -11.98 4.52 -6.15
N HIS A 13 -11.05 5.35 -5.71
CA HIS A 13 -10.56 5.33 -4.33
C HIS A 13 -11.68 5.62 -3.34
N ARG A 14 -12.54 6.60 -3.62
CA ARG A 14 -13.71 6.87 -2.77
C ARG A 14 -14.63 5.66 -2.64
N ARG A 15 -14.85 4.93 -3.73
CA ARG A 15 -15.65 3.69 -3.68
C ARG A 15 -15.00 2.60 -2.86
N VAL A 16 -13.71 2.42 -3.01
CA VAL A 16 -12.94 1.45 -2.22
C VAL A 16 -12.99 1.85 -0.74
N ARG A 17 -12.79 3.11 -0.43
CA ARG A 17 -12.80 3.62 0.95
C ARG A 17 -14.17 3.47 1.63
N GLY A 18 -15.24 3.42 0.87
CA GLY A 18 -16.58 3.11 1.39
C GLY A 18 -16.70 1.69 1.96
N ARG A 19 -15.80 0.79 1.58
CA ARG A 19 -15.78 -0.62 2.01
C ARG A 19 -14.57 -0.95 2.87
N VAL A 20 -13.50 -0.14 2.81
CA VAL A 20 -12.22 -0.43 3.44
C VAL A 20 -11.90 0.66 4.46
N GLN A 21 -11.87 0.26 5.72
CA GLN A 21 -11.47 1.13 6.81
C GLN A 21 -10.57 0.34 7.76
N GLY A 22 -9.43 0.94 8.14
CA GLY A 22 -8.49 0.32 9.05
C GLY A 22 -8.87 0.58 10.51
N SER A 23 -8.55 -0.39 11.36
CA SER A 23 -8.72 -0.31 12.80
C SER A 23 -7.40 -0.70 13.48
N ALA A 24 -7.34 -0.61 14.80
CA ALA A 24 -6.15 -1.06 15.53
C ALA A 24 -5.91 -2.57 15.34
N ALA A 25 -6.98 -3.38 15.31
CA ALA A 25 -6.89 -4.83 15.15
C ALA A 25 -6.56 -5.24 13.70
N ARG A 26 -7.00 -4.46 12.72
CA ARG A 26 -6.74 -4.72 11.30
C ARG A 26 -6.55 -3.39 10.58
N PRO A 27 -5.33 -2.82 10.65
CA PRO A 27 -5.04 -1.55 9.99
C PRO A 27 -5.17 -1.62 8.47
N ARG A 28 -5.24 -0.46 7.85
CA ARG A 28 -5.36 -0.33 6.40
C ARG A 28 -3.99 -0.20 5.77
N LEU A 29 -3.63 -1.14 4.89
CA LEU A 29 -2.43 -1.04 4.07
C LEU A 29 -2.80 -0.25 2.80
N CYS A 30 -2.37 1.00 2.74
CA CYS A 30 -2.69 1.93 1.67
C CYS A 30 -1.50 2.09 0.74
N VAL A 31 -1.77 2.08 -0.57
CA VAL A 31 -0.76 2.25 -1.61
C VAL A 31 -0.96 3.59 -2.31
N PHE A 32 0.13 4.30 -2.50
CA PHE A 32 0.18 5.49 -3.34
C PHE A 32 1.30 5.34 -4.37
N ARG A 33 1.02 5.68 -5.63
CA ARG A 33 1.96 5.57 -6.74
C ARG A 33 2.13 6.91 -7.42
N SER A 34 3.39 7.31 -7.65
CA SER A 34 3.74 8.47 -8.45
C SER A 34 4.62 8.03 -9.62
N SER A 35 4.97 8.97 -10.51
CA SER A 35 5.91 8.69 -11.60
C SER A 35 7.30 8.29 -11.10
N LYS A 36 7.68 8.74 -9.90
CA LYS A 36 9.00 8.53 -9.32
C LYS A 36 9.10 7.31 -8.40
N GLY A 37 7.97 6.76 -7.95
CA GLY A 37 8.03 5.65 -7.03
C GLY A 37 6.68 5.20 -6.52
N ILE A 38 6.73 4.23 -5.62
CA ILE A 38 5.56 3.69 -4.96
C ILE A 38 5.75 3.77 -3.44
N TYR A 39 4.66 3.99 -2.74
CA TYR A 39 4.63 4.21 -1.28
C TYR A 39 3.59 3.31 -0.66
N ALA A 40 3.90 2.81 0.53
CA ALA A 40 2.97 1.99 1.30
C ALA A 40 2.88 2.53 2.73
N GLN A 41 1.67 2.58 3.28
CA GLN A 41 1.42 3.00 4.65
C GLN A 41 0.44 2.04 5.29
N VAL A 42 0.69 1.68 6.55
CA VAL A 42 -0.23 0.91 7.37
C VAL A 42 -0.84 1.89 8.37
N ILE A 43 -2.13 2.11 8.27
CA ILE A 43 -2.84 3.20 8.96
C ILE A 43 -3.94 2.64 9.85
N ASP A 44 -3.96 3.10 11.11
CA ASP A 44 -5.10 2.94 12.01
C ASP A 44 -6.01 4.16 11.80
N ASP A 45 -7.12 3.97 11.08
CA ASP A 45 -8.04 5.06 10.75
C ASP A 45 -8.79 5.57 11.99
N ASP A 46 -9.01 4.71 13.00
CA ASP A 46 -9.71 5.12 14.23
C ASP A 46 -8.87 6.10 15.03
N ALA A 47 -7.56 5.85 15.13
CA ALA A 47 -6.64 6.74 15.84
C ALA A 47 -6.07 7.85 14.95
N GLY A 48 -6.19 7.72 13.62
CA GLY A 48 -5.64 8.68 12.67
C GLY A 48 -4.12 8.68 12.62
N VAL A 49 -3.47 7.54 12.83
CA VAL A 49 -2.01 7.43 12.85
C VAL A 49 -1.49 6.40 11.84
N THR A 50 -0.32 6.67 11.31
CA THR A 50 0.42 5.73 10.46
C THR A 50 1.33 4.89 11.36
N LEU A 51 1.12 3.58 11.34
CA LEU A 51 1.82 2.62 12.19
C LEU A 51 3.11 2.11 11.56
N ALA A 52 3.17 2.03 10.25
CA ALA A 52 4.34 1.61 9.49
C ALA A 52 4.28 2.20 8.09
N SER A 53 5.43 2.43 7.47
CA SER A 53 5.48 2.94 6.10
C SER A 53 6.74 2.46 5.40
N SER A 54 6.71 2.47 4.06
CA SER A 54 7.88 2.22 3.23
C SER A 54 7.69 2.87 1.85
N SER A 55 8.79 3.05 1.13
CA SER A 55 8.74 3.58 -0.23
C SER A 55 9.95 3.13 -1.03
N THR A 56 9.89 3.27 -2.35
CA THR A 56 11.03 2.99 -3.22
C THR A 56 12.22 3.89 -2.91
N LEU A 57 11.98 5.08 -2.37
CA LEU A 57 13.06 6.01 -1.97
C LEU A 57 13.92 5.46 -0.84
N GLN A 58 13.38 4.54 -0.02
CA GLN A 58 14.07 3.95 1.12
C GLN A 58 14.83 2.68 0.77
N LEU A 59 14.73 2.21 -0.47
CA LEU A 59 15.41 0.98 -0.89
C LEU A 59 16.90 1.20 -1.21
N GLY A 60 17.36 2.42 -1.23
CA GLY A 60 18.76 2.83 -1.36
C GLY A 60 19.56 2.03 -2.41
N GLY A 61 19.73 2.54 -3.62
CA GLY A 61 20.55 1.89 -4.64
C GLY A 61 19.98 0.58 -5.19
N ALA A 62 18.78 0.19 -4.80
CA ALA A 62 18.17 -1.04 -5.30
C ALA A 62 17.99 -0.97 -6.81
N SER A 63 18.40 -2.02 -7.51
CA SER A 63 18.19 -2.19 -8.93
C SER A 63 17.00 -3.11 -9.19
N GLY A 64 16.57 -3.20 -10.43
CA GLY A 64 15.49 -4.05 -10.85
C GLY A 64 14.36 -3.29 -11.52
N THR A 65 13.35 -4.03 -11.98
CA THR A 65 12.19 -3.44 -12.62
C THR A 65 11.34 -2.69 -11.59
N LYS A 66 10.41 -1.87 -12.08
CA LYS A 66 9.46 -1.17 -11.21
C LYS A 66 8.63 -2.15 -10.39
N SER A 67 8.25 -3.28 -10.96
CA SER A 67 7.50 -4.33 -10.24
C SER A 67 8.33 -5.01 -9.17
N GLU A 68 9.59 -5.33 -9.46
CA GLU A 68 10.50 -5.92 -8.47
C GLU A 68 10.74 -4.98 -7.30
N ARG A 69 10.94 -3.68 -7.58
CA ARG A 69 11.10 -2.67 -6.54
C ARG A 69 9.82 -2.49 -5.71
N SER A 70 8.66 -2.57 -6.35
CA SER A 70 7.37 -2.51 -5.64
C SER A 70 7.19 -3.69 -4.71
N ALA A 71 7.59 -4.89 -5.13
CA ALA A 71 7.56 -6.06 -4.26
C ALA A 71 8.46 -5.88 -3.04
N GLU A 72 9.64 -5.28 -3.21
CA GLU A 72 10.55 -4.98 -2.09
C GLU A 72 9.93 -3.95 -1.13
N VAL A 73 9.22 -2.95 -1.63
CA VAL A 73 8.47 -2.00 -0.79
C VAL A 73 7.43 -2.74 0.04
N GLY A 74 6.72 -3.70 -0.56
CA GLY A 74 5.76 -4.54 0.14
C GLY A 74 6.39 -5.36 1.25
N LYS A 75 7.51 -6.01 0.97
CA LYS A 75 8.25 -6.77 1.98
C LYS A 75 8.73 -5.90 3.13
N LEU A 76 9.22 -4.70 2.82
CA LEU A 76 9.73 -3.77 3.83
C LEU A 76 8.61 -3.26 4.74
N VAL A 77 7.45 -2.87 4.19
CA VAL A 77 6.33 -2.42 5.02
C VAL A 77 5.79 -3.56 5.88
N ALA A 78 5.78 -4.78 5.34
CA ALA A 78 5.36 -5.96 6.10
C ALA A 78 6.30 -6.21 7.29
N GLN A 79 7.61 -6.13 7.07
CA GLN A 79 8.59 -6.28 8.14
C GLN A 79 8.36 -5.25 9.23
N ARG A 80 8.20 -3.98 8.86
CA ARG A 80 7.98 -2.89 9.81
C ARG A 80 6.66 -3.02 10.56
N ALA A 81 5.60 -3.45 9.87
CA ALA A 81 4.30 -3.70 10.48
C ALA A 81 4.39 -4.83 11.51
N ARG A 82 5.06 -5.92 11.16
CA ARG A 82 5.22 -7.06 12.07
C ARG A 82 6.06 -6.69 13.29
N GLU A 83 7.09 -5.88 13.14
CA GLU A 83 7.86 -5.35 14.25
C GLU A 83 6.99 -4.51 15.20
N ALA A 84 5.96 -3.88 14.66
CA ALA A 84 4.97 -3.13 15.45
C ALA A 84 3.83 -4.02 15.98
N GLY A 85 3.90 -5.33 15.80
CA GLY A 85 2.90 -6.28 16.30
C GLY A 85 1.69 -6.46 15.39
N ILE A 86 1.76 -6.02 14.14
CA ILE A 86 0.65 -6.11 13.19
C ILE A 86 0.83 -7.35 12.32
N ALA A 87 -0.20 -8.21 12.28
CA ALA A 87 -0.20 -9.40 11.42
C ALA A 87 -1.24 -9.35 10.33
N LYS A 88 -2.38 -8.69 10.58
CA LYS A 88 -3.51 -8.62 9.66
C LYS A 88 -3.79 -7.20 9.25
N VAL A 89 -4.07 -6.99 7.96
CA VAL A 89 -4.42 -5.68 7.43
C VAL A 89 -5.59 -5.82 6.45
N VAL A 90 -6.26 -4.71 6.16
CA VAL A 90 -7.16 -4.61 5.01
C VAL A 90 -6.41 -3.85 3.92
N PHE A 91 -6.54 -4.30 2.67
CA PHE A 91 -5.79 -3.71 1.58
C PHE A 91 -6.60 -2.61 0.88
N ASP A 92 -6.00 -1.42 0.83
CA ASP A 92 -6.53 -0.27 0.10
C ASP A 92 -5.60 0.01 -1.08
N ARG A 93 -6.06 -0.33 -2.28
CA ARG A 93 -5.26 -0.13 -3.50
C ARG A 93 -5.15 1.33 -3.95
N GLY A 94 -5.69 2.29 -3.19
CA GLY A 94 -5.56 3.72 -3.47
C GLY A 94 -6.29 4.18 -4.73
N GLY A 95 -7.30 3.43 -5.19
CA GLY A 95 -8.02 3.71 -6.43
C GLY A 95 -7.27 3.27 -7.69
N TYR A 96 -6.08 2.68 -7.55
CA TYR A 96 -5.37 2.08 -8.67
C TYR A 96 -5.97 0.73 -9.01
N LEU A 97 -5.75 0.25 -10.24
CA LEU A 97 -6.12 -1.11 -10.61
C LEU A 97 -5.20 -2.10 -9.89
N TYR A 98 -5.76 -3.24 -9.48
CA TYR A 98 -4.98 -4.33 -8.87
C TYR A 98 -4.20 -5.06 -9.94
N HIS A 99 -3.12 -4.42 -10.40
CA HIS A 99 -2.34 -4.86 -11.53
C HIS A 99 -0.91 -4.29 -11.44
N GLY A 100 0.05 -4.94 -12.08
CA GLY A 100 1.42 -4.46 -12.18
C GLY A 100 2.05 -4.16 -10.82
N ARG A 101 2.50 -2.93 -10.63
CA ARG A 101 3.23 -2.52 -9.43
C ARG A 101 2.40 -2.65 -8.14
N VAL A 102 1.11 -2.33 -8.21
CA VAL A 102 0.22 -2.42 -7.03
C VAL A 102 0.07 -3.88 -6.60
N LYS A 103 -0.14 -4.79 -7.57
CA LYS A 103 -0.19 -6.23 -7.28
C LYS A 103 1.14 -6.74 -6.75
N ALA A 104 2.26 -6.31 -7.33
CA ALA A 104 3.59 -6.71 -6.89
C ALA A 104 3.86 -6.29 -5.44
N LEU A 105 3.44 -5.08 -5.06
CA LEU A 105 3.55 -4.62 -3.67
C LEU A 105 2.71 -5.49 -2.73
N ALA A 106 1.47 -5.78 -3.11
CA ALA A 106 0.59 -6.63 -2.31
C ALA A 106 1.18 -8.04 -2.12
N ASP A 107 1.69 -8.63 -3.20
CA ASP A 107 2.32 -9.93 -3.15
C ASP A 107 3.56 -9.92 -2.24
N GLY A 108 4.37 -8.87 -2.31
CA GLY A 108 5.53 -8.68 -1.45
C GLY A 108 5.15 -8.56 0.02
N ALA A 109 4.09 -7.83 0.32
CA ALA A 109 3.59 -7.69 1.69
C ALA A 109 3.09 -9.04 2.24
N ARG A 110 2.42 -9.83 1.41
CA ARG A 110 1.99 -11.19 1.81
C ARG A 110 3.18 -12.11 2.04
N GLU A 111 4.19 -12.06 1.18
CA GLU A 111 5.44 -12.80 1.39
C GLU A 111 6.12 -12.39 2.69
N GLY A 112 6.06 -11.11 3.05
CA GLY A 112 6.60 -10.58 4.30
C GLY A 112 5.81 -10.97 5.53
N GLY A 113 4.67 -11.63 5.38
CA GLY A 113 3.90 -12.20 6.47
C GLY A 113 2.62 -11.47 6.85
N LEU A 114 2.21 -10.45 6.11
CA LEU A 114 0.91 -9.82 6.34
C LEU A 114 -0.22 -10.65 5.74
N GLU A 115 -1.32 -10.73 6.47
CA GLU A 115 -2.53 -11.42 6.03
C GLU A 115 -3.57 -10.41 5.53
N PHE A 116 -3.99 -10.64 4.32
CA PHE A 116 -5.11 -9.90 3.72
C PHE A 116 -5.56 -10.55 2.42
#